data_6397aedd54a4b6b77b3e91401aeea99e
#
_entry.id   6397aedd54a4b6b77b3e91401aeea99e
#
_cell.length_a   1.000
_cell.length_b   1.000
_cell.length_c   1.000
_cell.angle_alpha   90.00
_cell.angle_beta   90.00
_cell.angle_gamma   90.00
#
_symmetry.space_group_name_H-M   'P 1'
#
loop_
_entity.id
_entity.type
_entity.pdbx_description
1 polymer ?
#
loop_
_entity_poly.entity_id
_entity_poly.type
_entity_poly.pdbx_seq_one_letter_code
_entity_poly.pdbx_strand_id
1 'polypeptide(L)'
;MSTNTSSFSSSTVFIEGNDGGSRLLVNLPSGSCTGGVGEGDVIHYDAITLFYKKSIADNPPNSEVFGIVEALNLDGSVDVVIYGSIALPSEAIEDIPAGSTGSGGGSDIYFLSPDTAGKIRNTTPNELTQIIKPIYQVAPHGVYTGIVMNYIGYKVP
;
A
#
# COMPACT_ATOMS: atom_id res chain seq x y z
N MET A 1 24.80 28.54 23.07
CA MET A 1 24.80 27.82 21.79
C MET A 1 23.97 26.55 21.98
N SER A 2 22.78 26.50 21.39
CA SER A 2 21.92 25.33 21.42
C SER A 2 22.31 24.45 20.22
N THR A 3 22.89 23.30 20.48
CA THR A 3 23.15 22.29 19.45
C THR A 3 21.85 21.54 19.18
N ASN A 4 21.21 21.88 18.07
CA ASN A 4 20.05 21.18 17.58
C ASN A 4 20.51 19.84 16.98
N THR A 5 20.56 18.79 17.80
CA THR A 5 20.73 17.42 17.31
C THR A 5 19.39 16.93 16.77
N SER A 6 19.18 17.11 15.48
CA SER A 6 18.13 16.40 14.78
C SER A 6 18.48 14.91 14.80
N SER A 7 17.82 14.14 15.68
CA SER A 7 17.87 12.70 15.65
C SER A 7 17.09 12.24 14.41
N PHE A 8 17.80 11.78 13.40
CA PHE A 8 17.17 11.01 12.33
C PHE A 8 16.71 9.68 12.92
N SER A 9 15.41 9.52 13.08
CA SER A 9 14.81 8.23 13.38
C SER A 9 15.00 7.34 12.17
N SER A 10 15.79 6.27 12.29
CA SER A 10 16.04 5.33 11.19
C SER A 10 14.86 4.39 11.05
N SER A 11 14.34 4.22 9.82
CA SER A 11 13.39 3.15 9.50
C SER A 11 14.06 1.80 9.72
N THR A 12 13.39 0.89 10.42
CA THR A 12 13.86 -0.47 10.61
C THR A 12 13.27 -1.37 9.54
N VAL A 13 14.12 -2.13 8.87
CA VAL A 13 13.72 -3.10 7.84
C VAL A 13 13.77 -4.48 8.46
N PHE A 14 12.66 -5.19 8.41
CA PHE A 14 12.57 -6.58 8.82
C PHE A 14 12.37 -7.47 7.60
N ILE A 15 13.18 -8.51 7.49
CA ILE A 15 12.96 -9.61 6.54
C ILE A 15 12.41 -10.76 7.35
N GLU A 16 11.11 -10.99 7.28
CA GLU A 16 10.48 -12.14 7.92
C GLU A 16 10.39 -13.28 6.91
N GLY A 17 11.06 -14.37 7.20
CA GLY A 17 10.90 -15.64 6.51
C GLY A 17 10.21 -16.61 7.44
N ASN A 18 8.95 -16.98 7.16
CA ASN A 18 8.28 -18.08 7.82
C ASN A 18 7.41 -18.83 6.79
N ASP A 19 7.70 -20.10 6.64
CA ASP A 19 6.88 -21.18 6.02
C ASP A 19 6.06 -20.87 4.75
N GLY A 20 6.57 -20.10 3.79
CA GLY A 20 5.88 -19.93 2.50
C GLY A 20 6.15 -18.67 1.73
N GLY A 21 6.95 -17.76 2.22
CA GLY A 21 7.32 -16.57 1.44
C GLY A 21 8.06 -15.54 2.28
N SER A 22 9.13 -15.00 1.72
CA SER A 22 9.81 -13.85 2.29
C SER A 22 8.92 -12.63 2.13
N ARG A 23 8.75 -11.84 3.19
CA ARG A 23 8.13 -10.51 3.11
C ARG A 23 9.10 -9.43 3.55
N LEU A 24 9.00 -8.26 2.96
CA LEU A 24 9.76 -7.10 3.34
C LEU A 24 8.83 -6.13 4.07
N LEU A 25 9.07 -6.00 5.37
CA LEU A 25 8.37 -5.07 6.26
C LEU A 25 9.30 -3.91 6.62
N VAL A 26 8.78 -2.69 6.55
CA VAL A 26 9.48 -1.48 6.97
C VAL A 26 8.67 -0.79 8.06
N ASN A 27 9.29 -0.55 9.22
CA ASN A 27 8.70 0.28 10.26
C ASN A 27 9.08 1.75 10.01
N LEU A 28 8.11 2.59 9.73
CA LEU A 28 8.28 4.03 9.56
C LEU A 28 8.15 4.73 10.92
N PRO A 29 9.05 5.69 11.25
CA PRO A 29 8.99 6.41 12.51
C PRO A 29 7.68 7.18 12.69
N SER A 30 7.30 7.42 13.94
CA SER A 30 6.20 8.30 14.28
C SER A 30 6.34 9.67 13.61
N GLY A 31 5.24 10.19 13.06
CA GLY A 31 5.20 11.46 12.35
C GLY A 31 5.71 11.40 10.90
N SER A 32 6.08 10.23 10.36
CA SER A 32 6.51 10.08 8.96
C SER A 32 5.35 10.13 7.97
N CYS A 33 4.14 9.86 8.42
CA CYS A 33 2.94 9.82 7.58
C CYS A 33 2.06 11.03 7.82
N THR A 34 1.35 11.46 6.77
CA THR A 34 0.37 12.56 6.85
C THR A 34 -0.90 12.23 6.06
N GLY A 35 -1.96 13.03 6.24
CA GLY A 35 -3.20 12.85 5.49
C GLY A 35 -4.09 11.70 5.99
N GLY A 36 -3.98 11.32 7.28
CA GLY A 36 -4.85 10.31 7.89
C GLY A 36 -4.64 8.92 7.31
N VAL A 37 -3.38 8.53 7.14
CA VAL A 37 -2.99 7.17 6.72
C VAL A 37 -3.51 6.16 7.75
N GLY A 38 -4.11 5.07 7.29
CA GLY A 38 -4.68 3.99 8.08
C GLY A 38 -4.26 2.61 7.60
N GLU A 39 -4.63 1.57 8.34
CA GLU A 39 -4.38 0.18 7.95
C GLU A 39 -5.03 -0.14 6.60
N GLY A 40 -4.32 -0.88 5.76
CA GLY A 40 -4.72 -1.21 4.41
C GLY A 40 -4.52 -0.11 3.37
N ASP A 41 -4.11 1.10 3.77
CA ASP A 41 -3.85 2.17 2.81
C ASP A 41 -2.55 1.91 2.03
N VAL A 42 -2.63 2.12 0.72
CA VAL A 42 -1.46 2.18 -0.17
C VAL A 42 -0.82 3.55 -0.04
N ILE A 43 0.48 3.60 0.20
CA ILE A 43 1.19 4.86 0.43
C ILE A 43 2.36 5.07 -0.52
N HIS A 44 2.71 6.33 -0.77
CA HIS A 44 3.91 6.77 -1.48
C HIS A 44 4.68 7.80 -0.66
N TYR A 45 5.96 7.96 -0.98
CA TYR A 45 6.77 9.04 -0.43
C TYR A 45 6.66 10.28 -1.30
N ASP A 46 6.22 11.39 -0.71
CA ASP A 46 6.17 12.68 -1.39
C ASP A 46 7.49 13.44 -1.13
N ALA A 47 8.32 13.52 -2.16
CA ALA A 47 9.63 14.17 -2.08
C ALA A 47 9.57 15.70 -1.85
N ILE A 48 8.41 16.33 -2.07
CA ILE A 48 8.23 17.76 -1.84
C ILE A 48 7.97 18.05 -0.37
N THR A 49 7.05 17.27 0.23
CA THR A 49 6.66 17.45 1.64
C THR A 49 7.48 16.60 2.60
N LEU A 50 8.24 15.62 2.10
CA LEU A 50 9.06 14.67 2.86
C LEU A 50 8.24 13.77 3.79
N PHE A 51 6.98 13.52 3.43
CA PHE A 51 6.07 12.63 4.18
C PHE A 51 5.56 11.51 3.30
N TYR A 52 5.15 10.40 3.94
CA TYR A 52 4.36 9.37 3.30
C TYR A 52 2.89 9.79 3.28
N LYS A 53 2.26 9.63 2.13
CA LYS A 53 0.86 9.98 1.85
C LYS A 53 0.14 8.83 1.19
N LYS A 54 -1.20 8.87 1.22
CA LYS A 54 -2.02 7.92 0.44
C LYS A 54 -1.74 8.07 -1.04
N SER A 55 -1.47 6.94 -1.70
CA SER A 55 -1.29 6.88 -3.15
C SER A 55 -2.63 6.95 -3.88
N ILE A 56 -2.61 7.47 -5.09
CA ILE A 56 -3.77 7.52 -5.99
C ILE A 56 -3.30 7.41 -7.44
N ALA A 57 -4.03 6.68 -8.27
CA ALA A 57 -3.63 6.40 -9.66
C ALA A 57 -4.09 7.47 -10.66
N ASP A 58 -4.08 8.74 -10.26
CA ASP A 58 -4.50 9.90 -11.06
C ASP A 58 -3.35 10.50 -11.90
N ASN A 59 -2.12 10.38 -11.44
CA ASN A 59 -0.92 10.89 -12.12
C ASN A 59 0.34 10.12 -11.67
N PRO A 60 1.46 10.19 -12.43
CA PRO A 60 2.66 9.43 -12.11
C PRO A 60 3.23 9.65 -10.72
N PRO A 61 3.44 10.88 -10.20
CA PRO A 61 3.99 11.07 -8.87
C PRO A 61 3.16 10.47 -7.74
N ASN A 62 1.83 10.54 -7.83
CA ASN A 62 0.92 10.03 -6.81
C ASN A 62 0.76 8.50 -6.88
N SER A 63 1.08 7.91 -8.02
CA SER A 63 1.02 6.46 -8.26
C SER A 63 2.31 5.71 -7.96
N GLU A 64 3.37 6.41 -7.58
CA GLU A 64 4.61 5.82 -7.07
C GLU A 64 4.34 5.19 -5.71
N VAL A 65 4.27 3.86 -5.65
CA VAL A 65 3.90 3.15 -4.43
C VAL A 65 5.13 2.76 -3.64
N PHE A 66 5.15 3.10 -2.35
CA PHE A 66 6.13 2.61 -1.38
C PHE A 66 5.71 1.25 -0.83
N GLY A 67 4.45 1.09 -0.42
CA GLY A 67 3.92 -0.15 0.12
C GLY A 67 2.48 -0.02 0.60
N ILE A 68 2.01 -1.04 1.33
CA ILE A 68 0.69 -1.07 1.97
C ILE A 68 0.87 -1.08 3.48
N VAL A 69 0.13 -0.24 4.17
CA VAL A 69 0.15 -0.15 5.64
C VAL A 69 -0.47 -1.40 6.24
N GLU A 70 0.29 -2.10 7.07
CA GLU A 70 -0.17 -3.28 7.81
C GLU A 70 -0.71 -2.91 9.19
N ALA A 71 -0.01 -2.03 9.90
CA ALA A 71 -0.41 -1.65 11.25
C ALA A 71 -0.04 -0.20 11.59
N LEU A 72 -0.85 0.41 12.43
CA LEU A 72 -0.55 1.65 13.14
C LEU A 72 -0.22 1.31 14.59
N ASN A 73 1.03 1.55 14.99
CA ASN A 73 1.50 1.20 16.32
C ASN A 73 1.14 2.27 17.37
N LEU A 74 1.06 1.87 18.64
CA LEU A 74 0.69 2.77 19.74
C LEU A 74 1.70 3.91 19.97
N ASP A 75 2.95 3.74 19.55
CA ASP A 75 3.98 4.77 19.60
C ASP A 75 3.92 5.75 18.42
N GLY A 76 2.94 5.57 17.52
CA GLY A 76 2.74 6.37 16.32
C GLY A 76 3.61 5.95 15.14
N SER A 77 4.42 4.90 15.26
CA SER A 77 5.12 4.29 14.12
C SER A 77 4.14 3.51 13.24
N VAL A 78 4.53 3.27 11.99
CA VAL A 78 3.69 2.64 10.97
C VAL A 78 4.44 1.47 10.33
N ASP A 79 3.84 0.29 10.38
CA ASP A 79 4.38 -0.89 9.70
C ASP A 79 3.85 -0.97 8.28
N VAL A 80 4.76 -1.09 7.31
CA VAL A 80 4.45 -1.07 5.88
C VAL A 80 5.04 -2.29 5.20
N VAL A 81 4.19 -3.07 4.53
CA VAL A 81 4.62 -4.19 3.69
C VAL A 81 4.96 -3.65 2.30
N ILE A 82 6.24 -3.80 1.92
CA ILE A 82 6.76 -3.38 0.62
C ILE A 82 6.56 -4.51 -0.40
N TYR A 83 6.73 -5.74 0.04
CA TYR A 83 6.63 -6.94 -0.76
C TYR A 83 6.26 -8.14 0.12
N GLY A 84 5.51 -9.09 -0.44
CA GLY A 84 5.15 -10.34 0.22
C GLY A 84 3.74 -10.35 0.80
N SER A 85 3.46 -11.31 1.67
CA SER A 85 2.11 -11.56 2.18
C SER A 85 1.61 -10.46 3.11
N ILE A 86 0.34 -10.11 2.96
CA ILE A 86 -0.39 -9.18 3.82
C ILE A 86 -1.85 -9.64 3.95
N ALA A 87 -2.45 -9.39 5.11
CA ALA A 87 -3.89 -9.44 5.30
C ALA A 87 -4.46 -8.02 5.26
N LEU A 88 -5.44 -7.78 4.40
CA LEU A 88 -6.05 -6.47 4.22
C LEU A 88 -7.37 -6.36 4.96
N PRO A 89 -7.67 -5.23 5.59
CA PRO A 89 -9.01 -4.93 6.08
C PRO A 89 -9.97 -4.72 4.89
N SER A 90 -11.25 -4.99 5.09
CA SER A 90 -12.27 -4.89 4.02
C SER A 90 -12.34 -3.52 3.37
N GLU A 91 -12.14 -2.49 4.16
CA GLU A 91 -12.16 -1.09 3.74
C GLU A 91 -10.96 -0.66 2.88
N ALA A 92 -9.92 -1.49 2.78
CA ALA A 92 -8.79 -1.26 1.88
C ALA A 92 -9.17 -1.45 0.41
N ILE A 93 -10.22 -2.23 0.15
CA ILE A 93 -10.65 -2.62 -1.18
C ILE A 93 -11.92 -1.87 -1.55
N GLU A 94 -11.86 -1.11 -2.66
CA GLU A 94 -13.05 -0.59 -3.32
C GLU A 94 -13.68 -1.67 -4.20
N ASP A 95 -14.97 -1.55 -4.43
CA ASP A 95 -15.72 -2.39 -5.38
C ASP A 95 -15.63 -3.91 -5.11
N ILE A 96 -15.85 -4.31 -3.85
CA ILE A 96 -16.21 -5.69 -3.60
C ILE A 96 -17.61 -5.89 -4.17
N PRO A 97 -17.81 -6.68 -5.23
CA PRO A 97 -19.15 -6.93 -5.75
C PRO A 97 -20.06 -7.44 -4.64
N ALA A 98 -21.24 -6.86 -4.52
CA ALA A 98 -22.24 -7.30 -3.55
C ALA A 98 -22.50 -8.80 -3.76
N GLY A 99 -22.21 -9.61 -2.75
CA GLY A 99 -22.30 -11.08 -2.82
C GLY A 99 -20.96 -11.80 -3.02
N SER A 100 -19.84 -11.10 -3.13
CA SER A 100 -18.52 -11.72 -3.08
C SER A 100 -18.23 -12.19 -1.67
N THR A 101 -18.46 -13.46 -1.41
CA THR A 101 -18.15 -14.11 -0.11
C THR A 101 -16.65 -14.44 0.02
N GLY A 102 -15.77 -13.58 -0.40
CA GLY A 102 -14.33 -13.76 -0.17
C GLY A 102 -13.68 -15.02 -0.78
N SER A 103 -14.43 -15.81 -1.51
CA SER A 103 -13.92 -16.95 -2.27
C SER A 103 -13.68 -16.56 -3.73
N GLY A 104 -12.85 -15.55 -3.93
CA GLY A 104 -12.31 -15.25 -5.24
C GLY A 104 -11.56 -16.47 -5.75
N GLY A 105 -12.12 -17.15 -6.72
CA GLY A 105 -11.44 -18.23 -7.40
C GLY A 105 -10.26 -17.67 -8.17
N GLY A 106 -9.06 -17.86 -7.66
CA GLY A 106 -7.78 -17.72 -8.36
C GLY A 106 -7.37 -16.29 -8.74
N SER A 107 -6.18 -15.96 -8.47
CA SER A 107 -5.29 -14.93 -9.06
C SER A 107 -5.90 -13.57 -9.49
N ASP A 108 -6.87 -13.03 -8.77
CA ASP A 108 -7.35 -11.68 -9.05
C ASP A 108 -6.27 -10.65 -8.69
N ILE A 109 -5.92 -9.81 -9.66
CA ILE A 109 -5.00 -8.69 -9.48
C ILE A 109 -5.82 -7.46 -9.15
N TYR A 110 -5.39 -6.75 -8.11
CA TYR A 110 -5.94 -5.48 -7.71
C TYR A 110 -5.00 -4.33 -8.07
N PHE A 111 -5.59 -3.24 -8.50
CA PHE A 111 -4.89 -2.04 -8.96
C PHE A 111 -5.07 -0.91 -7.96
N LEU A 112 -4.11 0.01 -7.92
CA LEU A 112 -4.27 1.27 -7.19
C LEU A 112 -5.51 2.01 -7.71
N SER A 113 -6.36 2.49 -6.80
CA SER A 113 -7.55 3.25 -7.17
C SER A 113 -7.18 4.61 -7.77
N PRO A 114 -7.78 5.02 -8.90
CA PRO A 114 -7.68 6.38 -9.42
C PRO A 114 -8.68 7.36 -8.78
N ASP A 115 -9.65 6.86 -8.02
CA ASP A 115 -10.77 7.64 -7.50
C ASP A 115 -10.65 7.91 -6.00
N THR A 116 -10.13 6.94 -5.24
CA THR A 116 -9.99 7.05 -3.78
C THR A 116 -8.55 6.82 -3.34
N ALA A 117 -7.94 7.84 -2.76
CA ALA A 117 -6.57 7.76 -2.28
C ALA A 117 -6.38 6.66 -1.20
N GLY A 118 -5.33 5.88 -1.34
CA GLY A 118 -4.97 4.79 -0.44
C GLY A 118 -5.68 3.46 -0.72
N LYS A 119 -6.62 3.39 -1.63
CA LYS A 119 -7.42 2.19 -1.88
C LYS A 119 -6.97 1.41 -3.12
N ILE A 120 -7.35 0.14 -3.15
CA ILE A 120 -7.16 -0.75 -4.30
C ILE A 120 -8.51 -1.24 -4.82
N ARG A 121 -8.58 -1.60 -6.09
CA ARG A 121 -9.77 -2.14 -6.73
C ARG A 121 -9.46 -3.26 -7.72
N ASN A 122 -10.41 -4.12 -7.99
CA ASN A 122 -10.26 -5.24 -8.93
C ASN A 122 -10.53 -4.86 -10.39
N THR A 123 -10.97 -3.61 -10.65
CA THR A 123 -11.20 -3.10 -11.99
C THR A 123 -10.00 -2.29 -12.47
N THR A 124 -9.55 -2.56 -13.69
CA THR A 124 -8.45 -1.83 -14.31
C THR A 124 -8.85 -0.38 -14.57
N PRO A 125 -8.01 0.61 -14.17
CA PRO A 125 -8.21 2.00 -14.59
C PRO A 125 -8.31 2.11 -16.12
N ASN A 126 -9.23 2.90 -16.63
CA ASN A 126 -9.55 2.94 -18.07
C ASN A 126 -9.69 4.36 -18.65
N GLU A 127 -9.47 5.41 -17.89
CA GLU A 127 -9.51 6.78 -18.37
C GLU A 127 -8.12 7.30 -18.77
N LEU A 128 -8.05 8.14 -19.79
CA LEU A 128 -6.82 8.60 -20.47
C LEU A 128 -5.73 9.20 -19.58
N THR A 129 -6.06 9.65 -18.37
CA THR A 129 -5.08 10.25 -17.44
C THR A 129 -4.67 9.33 -16.32
N GLN A 130 -5.36 8.22 -16.15
CA GLN A 130 -5.16 7.28 -15.05
C GLN A 130 -3.91 6.42 -15.26
N ILE A 131 -3.39 5.91 -14.16
CA ILE A 131 -2.24 5.02 -14.14
C ILE A 131 -2.71 3.60 -13.81
N ILE A 132 -2.40 2.65 -14.66
CA ILE A 132 -2.62 1.23 -14.39
C ILE A 132 -1.45 0.75 -13.53
N LYS A 133 -1.67 0.59 -12.24
CA LYS A 133 -0.66 0.18 -11.26
C LYS A 133 -1.12 -1.06 -10.51
N PRO A 134 -0.71 -2.27 -10.91
CA PRO A 134 -0.98 -3.48 -10.14
C PRO A 134 -0.26 -3.43 -8.80
N ILE A 135 -0.97 -3.70 -7.70
CA ILE A 135 -0.42 -3.57 -6.34
C ILE A 135 -0.53 -4.87 -5.55
N TYR A 136 -1.60 -5.63 -5.78
CA TYR A 136 -1.95 -6.72 -4.90
C TYR A 136 -2.53 -7.89 -5.69
N GLN A 137 -2.10 -9.10 -5.34
CA GLN A 137 -2.65 -10.34 -5.89
C GLN A 137 -3.26 -11.16 -4.78
N VAL A 138 -4.54 -11.50 -4.93
CA VAL A 138 -5.28 -12.31 -3.96
C VAL A 138 -4.70 -13.72 -3.88
N ALA A 139 -4.57 -14.24 -2.67
CA ALA A 139 -4.24 -15.64 -2.45
C ALA A 139 -5.45 -16.55 -2.72
N PRO A 140 -5.25 -17.83 -3.09
CA PRO A 140 -6.34 -18.73 -3.47
C PRO A 140 -7.44 -18.96 -2.42
N HIS A 141 -7.23 -18.52 -1.19
CA HIS A 141 -8.09 -18.83 -0.04
C HIS A 141 -8.77 -17.61 0.60
N GLY A 142 -8.77 -16.43 -0.03
CA GLY A 142 -9.50 -15.29 0.51
C GLY A 142 -9.14 -13.95 -0.12
N VAL A 143 -10.14 -13.09 -0.33
CA VAL A 143 -9.97 -11.77 -0.95
C VAL A 143 -9.05 -10.85 -0.12
N TYR A 144 -9.07 -11.02 1.18
CA TYR A 144 -8.32 -10.15 2.10
C TYR A 144 -6.92 -10.65 2.45
N THR A 145 -6.51 -11.80 1.91
CA THR A 145 -5.16 -12.34 2.09
C THR A 145 -4.50 -12.48 0.75
N GLY A 146 -3.33 -11.90 0.58
CA GLY A 146 -2.63 -11.93 -0.69
C GLY A 146 -1.21 -11.43 -0.60
N ILE A 147 -0.66 -11.09 -1.73
CA ILE A 147 0.73 -10.70 -1.90
C ILE A 147 0.80 -9.28 -2.44
N VAL A 148 1.54 -8.42 -1.75
CA VAL A 148 1.89 -7.10 -2.26
C VAL A 148 2.87 -7.27 -3.43
N MET A 149 2.52 -6.66 -4.56
CA MET A 149 3.31 -6.63 -5.77
C MET A 149 3.53 -5.18 -6.18
N ASN A 150 4.74 -4.70 -6.10
CA ASN A 150 5.05 -3.33 -6.49
C ASN A 150 5.58 -3.28 -7.92
N TYR A 151 4.73 -3.53 -8.91
CA TYR A 151 5.09 -3.42 -10.31
C TYR A 151 5.14 -1.97 -10.79
N ILE A 152 5.90 -1.73 -11.86
CA ILE A 152 5.91 -0.42 -12.54
C ILE A 152 4.55 -0.19 -13.17
N GLY A 153 3.92 0.95 -12.83
CA GLY A 153 2.67 1.39 -13.44
C GLY A 153 2.89 1.93 -14.85
N TYR A 154 1.84 1.94 -15.65
CA TYR A 154 1.84 2.56 -16.98
C TYR A 154 0.58 3.38 -17.19
N LYS A 155 0.72 4.47 -17.93
CA LYS A 155 -0.40 5.38 -18.25
C LYS A 155 -1.36 4.71 -19.23
N VAL A 156 -2.65 4.90 -19.03
CA VAL A 156 -3.67 4.51 -20.01
C VAL A 156 -3.43 5.28 -21.32
N PRO A 157 -3.35 4.58 -22.45
CA PRO A 157 -3.09 5.18 -23.76
C PRO A 157 -4.18 6.19 -24.19
#